data_3cdc54dd5735dcbc882c207ca85600d0
#
_entry.id   3cdc54dd5735dcbc882c207ca85600d0
#
_cell.length_a   1.000
_cell.length_b   1.000
_cell.length_c   1.000
_cell.angle_alpha   90.00
_cell.angle_beta   90.00
_cell.angle_gamma   90.00
#
_symmetry.space_group_name_H-M   'P 1'
#
loop_
_entity.id
_entity.type
_entity.pdbx_description
1 polymer ?
#
loop_
_entity_poly.entity_id
_entity_poly.type
_entity_poly.pdbx_seq_one_letter_code
_entity_poly.pdbx_strand_id
1 'polypeptide(L)'
;MEQSQFLEKNIFTDLKNLNDGFAEEGIQYFSENDFGIVLDRAEHFGLSIYTIAPWSKDETHEVSSHEDHKKKATNPDWYKKEFKTLKTRKEALIYSATYKVSKKLLAR
;
A
#
# COMPACT_ATOMS: atom_id res chain seq x y z
N MET A 1 11.48 -14.41 10.16
CA MET A 1 10.92 -14.12 8.82
C MET A 1 11.28 -12.70 8.42
N GLU A 2 11.66 -12.49 7.19
CA GLU A 2 11.93 -11.14 6.68
C GLU A 2 10.62 -10.43 6.33
N GLN A 3 10.66 -9.10 6.31
CA GLN A 3 9.47 -8.31 6.02
C GLN A 3 8.88 -8.64 4.65
N SER A 4 9.72 -8.79 3.63
CA SER A 4 9.26 -9.12 2.28
C SER A 4 8.52 -10.46 2.25
N GLN A 5 8.99 -11.44 3.00
CA GLN A 5 8.34 -12.75 3.10
C GLN A 5 6.97 -12.65 3.78
N PHE A 6 6.89 -11.85 4.85
CA PHE A 6 5.62 -11.63 5.54
C PHE A 6 4.59 -10.98 4.62
N LEU A 7 5.02 -9.93 3.89
CA LEU A 7 4.13 -9.23 2.97
C LEU A 7 3.63 -10.14 1.86
N GLU A 8 4.53 -10.94 1.25
CA GLU A 8 4.15 -11.87 0.20
C GLU A 8 3.14 -12.91 0.68
N LYS A 9 3.34 -13.42 1.88
CA LYS A 9 2.51 -14.51 2.43
C LYS A 9 1.17 -14.02 2.96
N ASN A 10 1.13 -12.84 3.58
CA ASN A 10 -0.05 -12.40 4.35
C ASN A 10 -0.78 -11.20 3.76
N ILE A 11 -0.09 -10.36 3.00
CA ILE A 11 -0.66 -9.12 2.49
C ILE A 11 -0.92 -9.20 0.98
N PHE A 12 0.06 -9.71 0.22
CA PHE A 12 0.00 -9.72 -1.25
C PHE A 12 -0.49 -11.05 -1.84
N THR A 13 -0.67 -12.07 -1.01
CA THR A 13 -1.07 -13.39 -1.51
C THR A 13 -2.39 -13.31 -2.28
N ASP A 14 -2.47 -14.03 -3.39
CA ASP A 14 -3.61 -14.05 -4.31
C ASP A 14 -3.88 -12.74 -5.04
N LEU A 15 -2.97 -11.76 -4.93
CA LEU A 15 -3.09 -10.48 -5.62
C LEU A 15 -2.02 -10.36 -6.69
N LYS A 16 -2.31 -9.62 -7.75
CA LYS A 16 -1.41 -9.48 -8.88
C LYS A 16 -0.60 -8.19 -8.80
N ASN A 17 0.73 -8.34 -8.81
CA ASN A 17 1.63 -7.21 -8.93
C ASN A 17 1.61 -6.69 -10.37
N LEU A 18 1.23 -5.42 -10.55
CA LEU A 18 1.14 -4.79 -11.85
C LEU A 18 2.41 -4.03 -12.26
N ASN A 19 3.45 -4.06 -11.42
CA ASN A 19 4.74 -3.48 -11.78
C ASN A 19 5.44 -4.40 -12.78
N ASP A 20 5.39 -4.01 -14.06
CA ASP A 20 5.98 -4.79 -15.15
C ASP A 20 7.31 -4.18 -15.63
N GLY A 21 7.98 -3.41 -14.76
CA GLY A 21 9.27 -2.80 -15.06
C GLY A 21 9.27 -1.27 -15.09
N PHE A 22 8.13 -0.62 -14.89
CA PHE A 22 8.08 0.84 -14.89
C PHE A 22 8.58 1.45 -13.56
N ALA A 23 8.67 0.66 -12.51
CA ALA A 23 9.17 1.09 -11.21
C ALA A 23 10.24 0.11 -10.72
N GLU A 24 10.96 0.48 -9.67
CA GLU A 24 12.02 -0.36 -9.12
C GLU A 24 11.52 -1.75 -8.78
N GLU A 25 12.39 -2.75 -9.02
CA GLU A 25 12.13 -4.12 -8.60
C GLU A 25 11.93 -4.16 -7.09
N GLY A 26 10.94 -4.92 -6.66
CA GLY A 26 10.58 -5.02 -5.25
C GLY A 26 9.43 -4.11 -4.85
N ILE A 27 9.10 -3.11 -5.66
CA ILE A 27 7.92 -2.27 -5.42
C ILE A 27 6.74 -2.93 -6.12
N GLN A 28 5.70 -3.27 -5.38
CA GLN A 28 4.51 -3.90 -5.94
C GLN A 28 3.38 -2.90 -6.08
N TYR A 29 2.80 -2.87 -7.27
CA TYR A 29 1.64 -2.04 -7.59
C TYR A 29 0.41 -2.92 -7.77
N PHE A 30 -0.73 -2.44 -7.29
CA PHE A 30 -1.98 -3.20 -7.34
C PHE A 30 -3.09 -2.37 -7.97
N SER A 31 -4.05 -3.06 -8.58
CA SER A 31 -5.27 -2.44 -9.07
C SER A 31 -6.01 -1.80 -7.89
N GLU A 32 -6.93 -0.89 -8.21
CA GLU A 32 -7.78 -0.26 -7.21
C GLU A 32 -8.47 -1.29 -6.31
N ASN A 33 -9.05 -2.33 -6.89
CA ASN A 33 -9.73 -3.37 -6.15
C ASN A 33 -8.78 -4.14 -5.23
N ASP A 34 -7.64 -4.57 -5.77
CA ASP A 34 -6.65 -5.34 -5.00
C ASP A 34 -6.00 -4.51 -3.91
N PHE A 35 -5.74 -3.22 -4.18
CA PHE A 35 -5.13 -2.35 -3.18
C PHE A 35 -6.05 -2.15 -1.96
N GLY A 36 -7.36 -2.11 -2.19
CA GLY A 36 -8.32 -2.10 -1.08
C GLY A 36 -8.14 -3.31 -0.18
N ILE A 37 -7.92 -4.48 -0.78
CA ILE A 37 -7.67 -5.73 -0.05
C ILE A 37 -6.34 -5.62 0.73
N VAL A 38 -5.31 -5.06 0.10
CA VAL A 38 -4.00 -4.83 0.76
C VAL A 38 -4.19 -3.99 2.03
N LEU A 39 -4.94 -2.90 1.94
CA LEU A 39 -5.18 -2.01 3.07
C LEU A 39 -5.96 -2.71 4.20
N ASP A 40 -6.96 -3.51 3.85
CA ASP A 40 -7.74 -4.25 4.84
C ASP A 40 -6.86 -5.27 5.58
N ARG A 41 -5.99 -5.97 4.85
CA ARG A 41 -5.05 -6.91 5.45
C ARG A 41 -4.02 -6.22 6.32
N ALA A 42 -3.52 -5.06 5.87
CA ALA A 42 -2.57 -4.25 6.65
C ALA A 42 -3.18 -3.82 7.98
N GLU A 43 -4.44 -3.39 7.95
CA GLU A 43 -5.17 -3.05 9.17
C GLU A 43 -5.30 -4.25 10.11
N HIS A 44 -5.66 -5.40 9.55
CA HIS A 44 -5.83 -6.63 10.33
C HIS A 44 -4.56 -7.00 11.10
N PHE A 45 -3.40 -6.86 10.47
CA PHE A 45 -2.11 -7.19 11.09
C PHE A 45 -1.48 -6.01 11.83
N GLY A 46 -2.10 -4.84 11.81
CA GLY A 46 -1.56 -3.65 12.48
C GLY A 46 -0.28 -3.10 11.87
N LEU A 47 -0.12 -3.24 10.55
CA LEU A 47 1.07 -2.74 9.86
C LEU A 47 1.12 -1.21 9.86
N SER A 48 2.35 -0.68 9.78
CA SER A 48 2.54 0.73 9.46
C SER A 48 2.50 0.90 7.95
N ILE A 49 1.80 1.93 7.49
CA ILE A 49 1.84 2.37 6.09
C ILE A 49 2.30 3.82 6.11
N TYR A 50 3.48 4.08 5.54
CA TYR A 50 4.08 5.41 5.56
C TYR A 50 3.58 6.28 4.42
N THR A 51 3.47 5.71 3.23
CA THR A 51 3.08 6.44 2.02
C THR A 51 2.18 5.59 1.14
N ILE A 52 1.37 6.28 0.33
CA ILE A 52 0.62 5.68 -0.77
C ILE A 52 1.03 6.41 -2.04
N ALA A 53 1.43 5.65 -3.06
CA ALA A 53 1.87 6.19 -4.35
C ALA A 53 0.93 5.72 -5.45
N PRO A 54 0.04 6.59 -5.93
CA PRO A 54 -0.77 6.28 -7.10
C PRO A 54 0.07 6.42 -8.38
N TRP A 55 -0.25 5.64 -9.39
CA TRP A 55 0.48 5.67 -10.66
C TRP A 55 -0.47 5.49 -11.84
N SER A 56 -0.20 6.22 -12.91
CA SER A 56 -0.82 5.98 -14.21
C SER A 56 0.21 6.26 -15.30
N LYS A 57 -0.01 5.68 -16.47
CA LYS A 57 0.91 5.79 -17.60
C LYS A 57 1.05 7.23 -18.11
N ASP A 58 -0.02 8.00 -18.06
CA ASP A 58 -0.10 9.29 -18.73
C ASP A 58 0.09 10.50 -17.83
N GLU A 59 0.12 10.33 -16.53
CA GLU A 59 0.20 11.43 -15.58
C GLU A 59 1.15 11.15 -14.43
N THR A 60 1.70 12.24 -13.87
CA THR A 60 2.47 12.18 -12.64
C THR A 60 1.53 12.43 -11.46
N HIS A 61 1.65 11.64 -10.43
CA HIS A 61 0.82 11.74 -9.23
C HIS A 61 1.70 11.95 -7.99
N GLU A 62 1.18 12.74 -7.05
CA GLU A 62 1.90 12.97 -5.80
C GLU A 62 1.78 11.76 -4.87
N VAL A 63 2.86 11.50 -4.14
CA VAL A 63 2.87 10.49 -3.09
C VAL A 63 2.28 11.10 -1.82
N SER A 64 1.30 10.43 -1.23
CA SER A 64 0.69 10.85 0.02
C SER A 64 1.36 10.15 1.20
N SER A 65 1.49 10.83 2.34
CA SER A 65 2.09 10.23 3.53
C SER A 65 1.18 10.39 4.76
N HIS A 66 1.45 9.56 5.78
CA HIS A 66 0.72 9.67 7.04
C HIS A 66 0.95 11.04 7.71
N GLU A 67 2.13 11.63 7.47
CA GLU A 67 2.45 12.95 8.02
C GLU A 67 1.57 14.04 7.42
N ASP A 68 1.25 13.94 6.14
CA ASP A 68 0.35 14.89 5.46
C ASP A 68 -1.04 14.89 6.11
N HIS A 69 -1.43 13.79 6.70
CA HIS A 69 -2.72 13.63 7.38
C HIS A 69 -2.62 13.86 8.88
N LYS A 70 -1.42 14.16 9.40
CA LYS A 70 -1.16 14.37 10.83
C LYS A 70 -1.61 13.17 11.68
N LYS A 71 -1.38 11.97 11.16
CA LYS A 71 -1.73 10.70 11.80
C LYS A 71 -0.49 9.81 11.89
N LYS A 72 -0.54 8.83 12.79
CA LYS A 72 0.52 7.82 12.89
C LYS A 72 0.42 6.87 11.70
N ALA A 73 1.56 6.32 11.28
CA ALA A 73 1.61 5.36 10.17
C ALA A 73 0.78 4.10 10.46
N THR A 74 0.58 3.75 11.73
CA THR A 74 -0.25 2.60 12.13
C THR A 74 -1.74 2.90 12.15
N ASN A 75 -2.14 4.17 12.01
CA ASN A 75 -3.56 4.54 12.06
C ASN A 75 -4.22 4.25 10.72
N PRO A 76 -5.14 3.27 10.63
CA PRO A 76 -5.78 2.93 9.37
C PRO A 76 -6.68 4.03 8.81
N ASP A 77 -7.12 4.95 9.64
CA ASP A 77 -7.99 6.03 9.17
C ASP A 77 -7.33 6.88 8.10
N TRP A 78 -6.02 7.15 8.22
CA TRP A 78 -5.35 8.00 7.24
C TRP A 78 -5.26 7.32 5.86
N TYR A 79 -4.81 6.07 5.81
CA TYR A 79 -4.59 5.44 4.51
C TYR A 79 -5.91 5.00 3.85
N LYS A 80 -6.90 4.61 4.62
CA LYS A 80 -8.22 4.28 4.08
C LYS A 80 -8.90 5.54 3.53
N LYS A 81 -8.80 6.65 4.25
CA LYS A 81 -9.36 7.94 3.81
C LYS A 81 -8.66 8.43 2.53
N GLU A 82 -7.33 8.36 2.49
CA GLU A 82 -6.57 8.78 1.32
C GLU A 82 -6.91 7.92 0.10
N PHE A 83 -6.99 6.61 0.26
CA PHE A 83 -7.35 5.72 -0.83
C PHE A 83 -8.75 6.05 -1.37
N LYS A 84 -9.70 6.27 -0.48
CA LYS A 84 -11.06 6.66 -0.88
C LYS A 84 -11.06 7.98 -1.67
N THR A 85 -10.27 8.95 -1.22
CA THR A 85 -10.13 10.23 -1.91
C THR A 85 -9.54 10.05 -3.30
N LEU A 86 -8.48 9.24 -3.43
CA LEU A 86 -7.83 8.98 -4.71
C LEU A 86 -8.78 8.29 -5.68
N LYS A 87 -9.58 7.35 -5.22
CA LYS A 87 -10.57 6.64 -6.07
C LYS A 87 -11.63 7.59 -6.62
N THR A 88 -12.03 8.59 -5.83
CA THR A 88 -13.04 9.56 -6.30
C THR A 88 -12.47 10.60 -7.24
N ARG A 89 -11.15 10.90 -7.14
CA ARG A 89 -10.49 11.88 -8.02
C ARG A 89 -10.23 11.32 -9.40
N LYS A 90 -9.82 10.07 -9.49
CA LYS A 90 -9.46 9.47 -10.76
C LYS A 90 -9.65 7.95 -10.74
N GLU A 91 -10.27 7.44 -11.80
CA GLU A 91 -10.45 6.00 -11.99
C GLU A 91 -9.22 5.38 -12.64
N ALA A 92 -9.11 4.07 -12.51
CA ALA A 92 -8.11 3.25 -13.19
C ALA A 92 -6.65 3.55 -12.81
N LEU A 93 -6.43 4.12 -11.62
CA LEU A 93 -5.07 4.22 -11.08
C LEU A 93 -4.64 2.86 -10.53
N ILE A 94 -3.33 2.64 -10.47
CA ILE A 94 -2.76 1.54 -9.71
C ILE A 94 -1.99 2.15 -8.54
N TYR A 95 -1.77 1.36 -7.49
CA TYR A 95 -1.28 1.90 -6.23
C TYR A 95 -0.18 1.04 -5.64
N SER A 96 0.78 1.71 -5.00
CA SER A 96 1.76 1.06 -4.14
C SER A 96 1.80 1.78 -2.81
N ALA A 97 2.46 1.18 -1.84
CA ALA A 97 2.63 1.79 -0.52
C ALA A 97 3.97 1.38 0.06
N THR A 98 4.44 2.13 1.05
CA THR A 98 5.60 1.71 1.85
C THR A 98 5.10 1.19 3.18
N TYR A 99 5.59 0.02 3.55
CA TYR A 99 5.09 -0.73 4.70
C TYR A 99 6.17 -0.95 5.74
N LYS A 100 5.76 -1.16 6.99
CA LYS A 100 6.65 -1.73 8.00
C LYS A 100 5.87 -2.76 8.82
N VAL A 101 6.44 -3.96 8.90
CA VAL A 101 5.90 -5.05 9.71
C VAL A 101 6.61 -5.02 11.06
N SER A 102 5.86 -5.14 12.15
CA SER A 102 6.46 -5.11 13.48
C SER A 102 7.38 -6.33 13.69
N LYS A 103 8.42 -6.13 14.51
CA LYS A 103 9.34 -7.21 14.86
C LYS A 103 8.61 -8.39 15.49
N LYS A 104 7.57 -8.12 16.25
CA LYS A 104 6.78 -9.15 16.92
C LYS A 104 6.12 -10.09 15.93
N LEU A 105 5.61 -9.57 14.81
CA LEU A 105 5.04 -10.39 13.74
C LEU A 105 6.13 -11.18 13.01
N LEU A 106 7.28 -10.57 12.79
CA LEU A 106 8.39 -11.22 12.07
C LEU A 106 9.07 -12.32 12.89
N ALA A 107 8.91 -12.31 14.19
CA ALA A 107 9.51 -13.28 15.10
C ALA A 107 8.75 -14.61 15.16
N ARG A 108 7.62 -14.72 14.52
CA ARG A 108 6.80 -15.95 14.52
C ARG A 108 7.31 -16.99 13.55
#